data_3e3743268677967ee457d4b718c653f3
#
_entry.id   3e3743268677967ee457d4b718c653f3
#
_cell.length_a   1.000
_cell.length_b   1.000
_cell.length_c   1.000
_cell.angle_alpha   90.00
_cell.angle_beta   90.00
_cell.angle_gamma   90.00
#
_symmetry.space_group_name_H-M   'P 1'
#
loop_
_entity.id
_entity.type
_entity.pdbx_description
1 polymer ?
#
loop_
_entity_poly.entity_id
_entity_poly.type
_entity_poly.pdbx_seq_one_letter_code
_entity_poly.pdbx_strand_id
1 'polypeptide(L)'
;KEGKNFIPITQTWPADLETPLSTWLKLSEKDSHGVFLESVEGGESLGRWSVVATKPLWEAVCCGKEIVKTWNNGKTEIHTGDPFDILRTWTKEYKSSMINDLPSIGQLYGSWGYELINKIEPSVPINEIQEKNIPYGSWMFFDQLVVFDQIKRCITAVVYADTSSLKDSSLDEVYLKSISKIQKTRNLMKVPLKEYEFLDWNENENLNLDLKSNWKKKDFEEAVLSAK
;
A
#
# COMPACT_ATOMS: atom_id res chain seq x y z
N LYS A 1 -6.41 -5.45 28.50
CA LYS A 1 -7.41 -5.41 27.38
C LYS A 1 -7.85 -3.95 27.21
N GLU A 2 -7.05 -3.16 26.49
CA GLU A 2 -7.25 -1.72 26.31
C GLU A 2 -8.24 -1.39 25.18
N GLY A 3 -9.22 -2.24 24.90
CA GLY A 3 -10.17 -2.02 23.80
C GLY A 3 -9.57 -2.16 22.42
N LYS A 4 -8.38 -2.77 22.30
CA LYS A 4 -7.73 -3.09 21.03
C LYS A 4 -8.27 -4.41 20.50
N ASN A 5 -8.51 -4.48 19.19
CA ASN A 5 -9.03 -5.68 18.52
C ASN A 5 -8.14 -6.15 17.36
N PHE A 6 -7.12 -5.38 17.02
CA PHE A 6 -6.20 -5.67 15.92
C PHE A 6 -4.77 -5.69 16.47
N ILE A 7 -4.35 -6.88 16.93
CA ILE A 7 -3.17 -7.06 17.77
C ILE A 7 -1.96 -7.42 16.91
N PRO A 8 -0.88 -6.61 16.90
CA PRO A 8 0.32 -6.93 16.14
C PRO A 8 1.09 -8.09 16.79
N ILE A 9 1.43 -9.07 15.98
CA ILE A 9 2.33 -10.16 16.31
C ILE A 9 3.53 -10.04 15.37
N THR A 10 4.73 -10.06 15.91
CA THR A 10 5.95 -9.76 15.16
C THR A 10 7.00 -10.85 15.32
N GLN A 11 7.79 -11.05 14.28
CA GLN A 11 9.07 -11.76 14.33
C GLN A 11 10.13 -10.97 13.58
N THR A 12 11.31 -10.88 14.17
CA THR A 12 12.46 -10.17 13.59
C THR A 12 13.61 -11.13 13.34
N TRP A 13 14.30 -10.93 12.21
CA TRP A 13 15.51 -11.69 11.84
C TRP A 13 16.48 -10.79 11.04
N PRO A 14 17.78 -11.19 10.91
CA PRO A 14 18.74 -10.45 10.11
C PRO A 14 18.33 -10.33 8.63
N ALA A 15 18.66 -9.20 8.00
CA ALA A 15 18.37 -8.89 6.60
C ALA A 15 19.56 -9.14 5.66
N ASP A 16 20.62 -9.82 6.12
CA ASP A 16 21.91 -9.90 5.41
C ASP A 16 21.80 -10.52 4.01
N LEU A 17 20.78 -11.35 3.76
CA LEU A 17 20.59 -12.05 2.48
C LEU A 17 19.38 -11.55 1.70
N GLU A 18 18.68 -10.53 2.19
CA GLU A 18 17.45 -10.03 1.59
C GLU A 18 17.47 -8.51 1.50
N THR A 19 16.93 -8.01 0.39
CA THR A 19 16.65 -6.58 0.21
C THR A 19 15.13 -6.34 0.18
N PRO A 20 14.68 -5.10 0.36
CA PRO A 20 13.27 -4.78 0.16
C PRO A 20 12.74 -5.20 -1.21
N LEU A 21 13.53 -4.95 -2.27
CA LEU A 21 13.18 -5.32 -3.64
C LEU A 21 13.14 -6.86 -3.82
N SER A 22 14.16 -7.59 -3.33
CA SER A 22 14.14 -9.06 -3.43
C SER A 22 12.94 -9.66 -2.70
N THR A 23 12.58 -9.09 -1.56
CA THR A 23 11.39 -9.49 -0.78
C THR A 23 10.11 -9.21 -1.55
N TRP A 24 9.98 -8.02 -2.14
CA TRP A 24 8.84 -7.70 -2.99
C TRP A 24 8.69 -8.73 -4.12
N LEU A 25 9.74 -9.00 -4.86
CA LEU A 25 9.74 -9.95 -5.98
C LEU A 25 9.39 -11.39 -5.56
N LYS A 26 9.78 -11.80 -4.35
CA LYS A 26 9.46 -13.13 -3.80
C LYS A 26 8.04 -13.25 -3.25
N LEU A 27 7.48 -12.17 -2.74
CA LEU A 27 6.15 -12.17 -2.12
C LEU A 27 5.02 -11.77 -3.08
N SER A 28 5.32 -10.94 -4.10
CA SER A 28 4.36 -10.56 -5.12
C SER A 28 4.16 -11.71 -6.10
N GLU A 29 2.91 -12.02 -6.41
CA GLU A 29 2.53 -12.92 -7.51
C GLU A 29 2.17 -12.08 -8.74
N LYS A 30 2.19 -12.68 -9.94
CA LYS A 30 1.61 -12.05 -11.12
C LYS A 30 0.18 -11.64 -10.77
N ASP A 31 -0.19 -10.41 -11.06
CA ASP A 31 -1.51 -9.83 -10.79
C ASP A 31 -1.86 -9.63 -9.30
N SER A 32 -0.93 -9.77 -8.36
CA SER A 32 -1.20 -9.42 -6.97
C SER A 32 -1.01 -7.92 -6.74
N HIS A 33 -1.99 -7.31 -6.09
CA HIS A 33 -1.86 -5.93 -5.62
C HIS A 33 -1.03 -5.88 -4.34
N GLY A 34 -0.26 -4.81 -4.20
CA GLY A 34 0.59 -4.64 -3.03
C GLY A 34 1.24 -3.26 -2.96
N VAL A 35 2.02 -3.07 -1.93
CA VAL A 35 2.74 -1.84 -1.64
C VAL A 35 4.21 -2.14 -1.41
N PHE A 36 5.05 -1.40 -2.10
CA PHE A 36 6.48 -1.36 -1.91
C PHE A 36 6.89 0.08 -1.67
N LEU A 37 7.22 0.39 -0.43
CA LEU A 37 7.70 1.71 -0.02
C LEU A 37 9.16 1.59 0.36
N GLU A 38 10.01 2.30 -0.34
CA GLU A 38 11.43 2.39 -0.07
C GLU A 38 11.84 3.85 0.04
N SER A 39 12.52 4.19 1.11
CA SER A 39 13.06 5.53 1.31
C SER A 39 14.54 5.49 1.00
N VAL A 40 14.95 6.16 -0.08
CA VAL A 40 16.32 6.08 -0.62
C VAL A 40 17.16 7.32 -0.24
N GLU A 41 16.52 8.46 0.04
CA GLU A 41 17.20 9.73 0.29
C GLU A 41 16.94 10.27 1.69
N GLY A 42 17.91 11.01 2.24
CA GLY A 42 17.68 11.85 3.41
C GLY A 42 18.42 11.49 4.70
N GLY A 43 19.50 10.70 4.61
CA GLY A 43 20.34 10.38 5.78
C GLY A 43 19.69 9.37 6.75
N GLU A 44 20.27 9.22 7.95
CA GLU A 44 19.92 8.19 8.93
C GLU A 44 18.47 8.21 9.41
N SER A 45 17.78 9.35 9.30
CA SER A 45 16.41 9.49 9.80
C SER A 45 15.34 9.23 8.73
N LEU A 46 15.59 9.53 7.47
CA LEU A 46 14.60 9.44 6.39
C LEU A 46 14.73 8.16 5.56
N GLY A 47 15.94 7.70 5.30
CA GLY A 47 16.21 6.47 4.52
C GLY A 47 16.20 5.16 5.31
N ARG A 48 15.72 5.18 6.56
CA ARG A 48 15.85 4.03 7.47
C ARG A 48 14.89 2.89 7.18
N TRP A 49 13.65 3.21 6.78
CA TRP A 49 12.58 2.23 6.76
C TRP A 49 12.11 1.92 5.34
N SER A 50 11.95 0.63 5.04
CA SER A 50 11.24 0.17 3.85
C SER A 50 10.11 -0.77 4.25
N VAL A 51 9.00 -0.71 3.53
CA VAL A 51 7.79 -1.51 3.82
C VAL A 51 7.38 -2.26 2.57
N VAL A 52 7.15 -3.55 2.74
CA VAL A 52 6.60 -4.44 1.71
C VAL A 52 5.32 -5.05 2.24
N ALA A 53 4.23 -4.92 1.48
CA ALA A 53 2.98 -5.58 1.77
C ALA A 53 2.34 -6.11 0.49
N THR A 54 1.87 -7.36 0.53
CA THR A 54 1.19 -8.02 -0.59
C THR A 54 -0.08 -8.68 -0.09
N LYS A 55 -1.02 -8.95 -1.00
CA LYS A 55 -2.27 -9.63 -0.68
C LYS A 55 -3.09 -8.87 0.38
N PRO A 56 -3.65 -7.72 0.03
CA PRO A 56 -4.44 -6.92 0.95
C PRO A 56 -5.62 -7.73 1.52
N LEU A 57 -6.02 -7.42 2.74
CA LEU A 57 -7.21 -7.97 3.38
C LEU A 57 -8.46 -7.53 2.63
N TRP A 58 -8.47 -6.27 2.21
CA TRP A 58 -9.47 -5.71 1.31
C TRP A 58 -8.87 -4.55 0.51
N GLU A 59 -9.52 -4.29 -0.62
CA GLU A 59 -9.23 -3.16 -1.50
C GLU A 59 -10.47 -2.30 -1.65
N ALA A 60 -10.29 -1.03 -1.96
CA ALA A 60 -11.38 -0.13 -2.25
C ALA A 60 -11.04 0.78 -3.42
N VAL A 61 -12.00 0.96 -4.32
CA VAL A 61 -11.87 1.84 -5.49
C VAL A 61 -13.04 2.81 -5.51
N CYS A 62 -12.73 4.09 -5.62
CA CYS A 62 -13.72 5.16 -5.69
C CYS A 62 -13.89 5.62 -7.13
N CYS A 63 -15.09 5.45 -7.68
CA CYS A 63 -15.47 5.93 -9.00
C CYS A 63 -16.74 6.80 -8.87
N GLY A 64 -16.62 8.09 -9.19
CA GLY A 64 -17.75 9.00 -9.04
C GLY A 64 -18.18 9.16 -7.58
N LYS A 65 -19.41 8.74 -7.27
CA LYS A 65 -19.99 8.80 -5.92
C LYS A 65 -19.95 7.46 -5.18
N GLU A 66 -19.48 6.42 -5.84
CA GLU A 66 -19.49 5.06 -5.30
C GLU A 66 -18.08 4.64 -4.92
N ILE A 67 -17.96 3.92 -3.81
CA ILE A 67 -16.76 3.24 -3.37
C ILE A 67 -17.09 1.75 -3.32
N VAL A 68 -16.38 0.98 -4.13
CA VAL A 68 -16.48 -0.48 -4.14
C VAL A 68 -15.37 -1.04 -3.27
N LYS A 69 -15.74 -1.70 -2.17
CA LYS A 69 -14.83 -2.44 -1.29
C LYS A 69 -14.86 -3.90 -1.65
N THR A 70 -13.72 -4.48 -1.93
CA THR A 70 -13.56 -5.89 -2.28
C THR A 70 -12.64 -6.58 -1.28
N TRP A 71 -13.14 -7.60 -0.61
CA TRP A 71 -12.38 -8.42 0.31
C TRP A 71 -11.55 -9.48 -0.43
N ASN A 72 -10.49 -9.96 0.20
CA ASN A 72 -9.63 -11.01 -0.38
C ASN A 72 -10.33 -12.34 -0.64
N ASN A 73 -11.52 -12.55 -0.08
CA ASN A 73 -12.38 -13.72 -0.35
C ASN A 73 -13.36 -13.48 -1.52
N GLY A 74 -13.25 -12.34 -2.20
CA GLY A 74 -14.11 -11.97 -3.34
C GLY A 74 -15.44 -11.31 -2.96
N LYS A 75 -15.76 -11.17 -1.67
CA LYS A 75 -16.94 -10.41 -1.24
C LYS A 75 -16.79 -8.94 -1.62
N THR A 76 -17.83 -8.34 -2.18
CA THR A 76 -17.88 -6.92 -2.53
C THR A 76 -18.97 -6.20 -1.76
N GLU A 77 -18.71 -4.93 -1.44
CA GLU A 77 -19.64 -4.02 -0.80
C GLU A 77 -19.59 -2.69 -1.53
N ILE A 78 -20.72 -2.08 -1.79
CA ILE A 78 -20.82 -0.77 -2.46
C ILE A 78 -21.30 0.24 -1.43
N HIS A 79 -20.56 1.34 -1.31
CA HIS A 79 -20.87 2.44 -0.41
C HIS A 79 -20.99 3.72 -1.24
N THR A 80 -21.90 4.60 -0.84
CA THR A 80 -22.10 5.91 -1.46
C THR A 80 -21.89 6.98 -0.43
N GLY A 81 -21.10 8.00 -0.74
CA GLY A 81 -20.85 9.10 0.18
C GLY A 81 -19.48 9.74 0.00
N ASP A 82 -19.05 10.48 1.01
CA ASP A 82 -17.73 11.09 1.05
C ASP A 82 -16.65 10.01 1.29
N PRO A 83 -15.65 9.86 0.39
CA PRO A 83 -14.64 8.83 0.53
C PRO A 83 -13.78 8.98 1.79
N PHE A 84 -13.53 10.20 2.24
CA PHE A 84 -12.76 10.44 3.46
C PHE A 84 -13.50 9.92 4.70
N ASP A 85 -14.80 10.15 4.79
CA ASP A 85 -15.61 9.70 5.93
C ASP A 85 -15.81 8.18 5.92
N ILE A 86 -16.01 7.61 4.74
CA ILE A 86 -16.15 6.16 4.58
C ILE A 86 -14.85 5.46 5.01
N LEU A 87 -13.69 5.88 4.49
CA LEU A 87 -12.40 5.30 4.86
C LEU A 87 -12.08 5.50 6.35
N ARG A 88 -12.39 6.68 6.89
CA ARG A 88 -12.24 6.96 8.33
C ARG A 88 -13.11 6.03 9.18
N THR A 89 -14.31 5.71 8.73
CA THR A 89 -15.21 4.79 9.42
C THR A 89 -14.64 3.38 9.40
N TRP A 90 -14.22 2.88 8.24
CA TRP A 90 -13.65 1.55 8.13
C TRP A 90 -12.36 1.37 8.92
N THR A 91 -11.47 2.37 8.91
CA THR A 91 -10.21 2.28 9.65
C THR A 91 -10.39 2.34 11.17
N LYS A 92 -11.44 3.00 11.67
CA LYS A 92 -11.79 3.02 13.10
C LYS A 92 -12.21 1.65 13.64
N GLU A 93 -12.63 0.73 12.78
CA GLU A 93 -12.96 -0.64 13.17
C GLU A 93 -11.70 -1.41 13.62
N TYR A 94 -10.52 -1.06 13.10
CA TYR A 94 -9.24 -1.72 13.38
C TYR A 94 -8.45 -0.94 14.43
N LYS A 95 -8.64 -1.31 15.70
CA LYS A 95 -7.96 -0.66 16.83
C LYS A 95 -6.67 -1.40 17.15
N SER A 96 -5.55 -0.98 16.55
CA SER A 96 -4.23 -1.56 16.82
C SER A 96 -3.47 -0.82 17.90
N SER A 97 -2.46 -1.49 18.48
CA SER A 97 -1.44 -0.87 19.31
C SER A 97 -0.19 -0.54 18.50
N MET A 98 0.57 0.43 18.97
CA MET A 98 1.90 0.70 18.42
C MET A 98 2.82 -0.50 18.69
N ILE A 99 3.77 -0.71 17.78
CA ILE A 99 4.81 -1.73 17.91
C ILE A 99 6.08 -1.02 18.37
N ASN A 100 6.63 -1.47 19.49
CA ASN A 100 7.89 -0.94 19.99
C ASN A 100 8.99 -1.17 18.93
N ASP A 101 9.92 -0.24 18.84
CA ASP A 101 11.06 -0.27 17.90
C ASP A 101 10.74 -0.23 16.41
N LEU A 102 9.48 -0.10 16.03
CA LEU A 102 9.07 0.16 14.64
C LEU A 102 8.49 1.57 14.50
N PRO A 103 8.57 2.17 13.31
CA PRO A 103 7.89 3.42 13.04
C PRO A 103 6.36 3.23 13.13
N SER A 104 5.63 4.32 13.21
CA SER A 104 4.17 4.27 13.09
C SER A 104 3.79 3.81 11.69
N ILE A 105 3.54 2.51 11.54
CA ILE A 105 3.19 1.89 10.26
C ILE A 105 1.66 1.81 10.20
N GLY A 106 1.09 2.47 9.19
CA GLY A 106 -0.33 2.29 8.85
C GLY A 106 -0.58 0.95 8.16
N GLN A 107 -1.82 0.53 8.12
CA GLN A 107 -2.26 -0.65 7.37
C GLN A 107 -2.98 -0.27 6.07
N LEU A 108 -3.42 0.99 5.94
CA LEU A 108 -4.11 1.50 4.76
C LEU A 108 -3.14 2.29 3.88
N TYR A 109 -2.98 1.85 2.65
CA TYR A 109 -2.16 2.50 1.64
C TYR A 109 -2.98 2.72 0.37
N GLY A 110 -2.70 3.80 -0.35
CA GLY A 110 -3.42 4.05 -1.58
C GLY A 110 -3.05 5.36 -2.23
N SER A 111 -3.74 5.66 -3.30
CA SER A 111 -3.61 6.89 -4.06
C SER A 111 -4.90 7.68 -4.05
N TRP A 112 -4.76 8.99 -4.06
CA TRP A 112 -5.84 9.96 -4.21
C TRP A 112 -5.70 10.64 -5.56
N GLY A 113 -6.75 10.59 -6.38
CA GLY A 113 -6.79 11.35 -7.63
C GLY A 113 -6.87 12.85 -7.35
N TYR A 114 -6.34 13.63 -8.27
CA TYR A 114 -6.34 15.10 -8.12
C TYR A 114 -7.74 15.67 -7.97
N GLU A 115 -8.74 15.08 -8.61
CA GLU A 115 -10.15 15.52 -8.61
C GLU A 115 -10.79 15.44 -7.22
N LEU A 116 -10.24 14.67 -6.29
CA LEU A 116 -10.70 14.64 -4.90
C LEU A 116 -10.50 15.97 -4.16
N ILE A 117 -9.70 16.89 -4.71
CA ILE A 117 -9.56 18.24 -4.17
C ILE A 117 -10.91 18.95 -4.04
N ASN A 118 -11.86 18.71 -4.94
CA ASN A 118 -13.20 19.28 -4.86
C ASN A 118 -14.00 18.83 -3.62
N LYS A 119 -13.67 17.66 -3.04
CA LYS A 119 -14.28 17.20 -1.78
C LYS A 119 -13.72 17.93 -0.57
N ILE A 120 -12.50 18.44 -0.67
CA ILE A 120 -11.84 19.23 0.39
C ILE A 120 -12.16 20.71 0.21
N GLU A 121 -12.09 21.19 -1.04
CA GLU A 121 -12.29 22.58 -1.41
C GLU A 121 -13.36 22.67 -2.52
N PRO A 122 -14.65 22.82 -2.16
CA PRO A 122 -15.76 22.83 -3.11
C PRO A 122 -15.73 23.98 -4.14
N SER A 123 -14.92 25.03 -3.89
CA SER A 123 -14.73 26.14 -4.84
C SER A 123 -13.93 25.74 -6.07
N VAL A 124 -13.18 24.64 -6.00
CA VAL A 124 -12.41 24.11 -7.15
C VAL A 124 -13.39 23.36 -8.07
N PRO A 125 -13.57 23.82 -9.32
CA PRO A 125 -14.48 23.15 -10.25
C PRO A 125 -13.94 21.77 -10.64
N ILE A 126 -14.83 20.78 -10.71
CA ILE A 126 -14.51 19.48 -11.30
C ILE A 126 -14.63 19.62 -12.82
N ASN A 127 -13.58 19.25 -13.56
CA ASN A 127 -13.70 19.05 -14.98
C ASN A 127 -14.51 17.77 -15.23
N GLU A 128 -15.72 17.90 -15.76
CA GLU A 128 -16.61 16.77 -16.07
C GLU A 128 -16.07 15.88 -17.24
N ILE A 129 -15.00 16.31 -17.89
CA ILE A 129 -14.30 15.53 -18.91
C ILE A 129 -13.40 14.50 -18.19
N GLN A 130 -14.02 13.60 -17.46
CA GLN A 130 -13.31 12.44 -16.96
C GLN A 130 -13.27 11.36 -18.04
N GLU A 131 -12.07 10.93 -18.37
CA GLU A 131 -11.91 9.60 -18.95
C GLU A 131 -12.57 8.63 -17.97
N LYS A 132 -13.67 8.02 -18.42
CA LYS A 132 -14.62 7.23 -17.60
C LYS A 132 -13.99 6.07 -16.81
N ASN A 133 -12.67 5.87 -16.92
CA ASN A 133 -11.93 4.72 -16.40
C ASN A 133 -10.89 5.07 -15.33
N ILE A 134 -10.69 6.33 -14.98
CA ILE A 134 -9.72 6.71 -13.94
C ILE A 134 -10.46 6.84 -12.60
N PRO A 135 -10.12 6.02 -11.59
CA PRO A 135 -10.72 6.13 -10.28
C PRO A 135 -10.29 7.43 -9.56
N TYR A 136 -11.17 8.02 -8.79
CA TYR A 136 -10.86 9.14 -7.90
C TYR A 136 -9.87 8.79 -6.80
N GLY A 137 -9.81 7.53 -6.44
CA GLY A 137 -8.83 7.00 -5.51
C GLY A 137 -8.95 5.48 -5.41
N SER A 138 -7.86 4.86 -5.00
CA SER A 138 -7.81 3.43 -4.72
C SER A 138 -6.98 3.17 -3.47
N TRP A 139 -7.42 2.23 -2.65
CA TRP A 139 -6.81 1.93 -1.36
C TRP A 139 -6.77 0.43 -1.12
N MET A 140 -5.74 0.02 -0.41
CA MET A 140 -5.50 -1.36 0.00
C MET A 140 -5.26 -1.38 1.50
N PHE A 141 -5.92 -2.28 2.21
CA PHE A 141 -5.74 -2.47 3.64
C PHE A 141 -5.08 -3.81 3.92
N PHE A 142 -4.02 -3.80 4.69
CA PHE A 142 -3.20 -4.98 4.96
C PHE A 142 -3.26 -5.40 6.43
N ASP A 143 -3.41 -6.70 6.65
CA ASP A 143 -3.24 -7.33 7.95
C ASP A 143 -1.85 -7.94 8.14
N GLN A 144 -0.98 -7.85 7.12
CA GLN A 144 0.38 -8.36 7.13
C GLN A 144 1.34 -7.43 6.38
N LEU A 145 2.48 -7.13 7.01
CA LEU A 145 3.53 -6.26 6.50
C LEU A 145 4.90 -6.85 6.76
N VAL A 146 5.87 -6.53 5.92
CA VAL A 146 7.30 -6.80 6.14
C VAL A 146 8.01 -5.46 6.17
N VAL A 147 8.72 -5.19 7.26
CA VAL A 147 9.41 -3.93 7.51
C VAL A 147 10.90 -4.15 7.59
N PHE A 148 11.65 -3.38 6.83
CA PHE A 148 13.10 -3.35 6.87
C PHE A 148 13.58 -2.17 7.71
N ASP A 149 14.49 -2.44 8.64
CA ASP A 149 15.30 -1.44 9.32
C ASP A 149 16.70 -1.46 8.69
N GLN A 150 16.98 -0.51 7.82
CA GLN A 150 18.24 -0.41 7.08
C GLN A 150 19.43 -0.14 8.02
N ILE A 151 19.20 0.53 9.16
CA ILE A 151 20.26 0.82 10.14
C ILE A 151 20.59 -0.43 10.96
N LYS A 152 19.57 -1.09 11.51
CA LYS A 152 19.73 -2.32 12.30
C LYS A 152 19.99 -3.56 11.40
N ARG A 153 19.85 -3.42 10.10
CA ARG A 153 19.94 -4.53 9.11
C ARG A 153 19.08 -5.72 9.50
N CYS A 154 17.84 -5.44 9.82
CA CYS A 154 16.90 -6.49 10.18
C CYS A 154 15.56 -6.34 9.46
N ILE A 155 14.87 -7.47 9.38
CA ILE A 155 13.54 -7.60 8.80
C ILE A 155 12.59 -7.95 9.93
N THR A 156 11.48 -7.25 10.01
CA THR A 156 10.38 -7.58 10.92
C THR A 156 9.12 -7.88 10.13
N ALA A 157 8.65 -9.12 10.19
CA ALA A 157 7.31 -9.45 9.73
C ALA A 157 6.30 -9.09 10.81
N VAL A 158 5.25 -8.40 10.42
CA VAL A 158 4.15 -7.98 11.27
C VAL A 158 2.87 -8.60 10.75
N VAL A 159 2.14 -9.28 11.61
CA VAL A 159 0.78 -9.77 11.32
C VAL A 159 -0.15 -9.21 12.38
N TYR A 160 -1.20 -8.54 11.94
CA TYR A 160 -2.23 -8.04 12.82
C TYR A 160 -3.31 -9.10 13.00
N ALA A 161 -3.37 -9.66 14.20
CA ALA A 161 -4.37 -10.63 14.59
C ALA A 161 -5.70 -9.93 14.89
N ASP A 162 -6.74 -10.23 14.12
CA ASP A 162 -8.09 -9.76 14.42
C ASP A 162 -8.70 -10.58 15.55
N THR A 163 -8.98 -9.92 16.66
CA THR A 163 -9.59 -10.51 17.86
C THR A 163 -11.06 -10.13 18.03
N SER A 164 -11.67 -9.47 17.06
CA SER A 164 -13.09 -9.08 17.12
C SER A 164 -14.04 -10.28 17.10
N SER A 165 -13.63 -11.36 16.45
CA SER A 165 -14.40 -12.62 16.31
C SER A 165 -14.10 -13.68 17.37
N LEU A 166 -13.47 -13.30 18.49
CA LEU A 166 -13.08 -14.24 19.57
C LEU A 166 -14.23 -15.04 20.22
N LYS A 167 -15.48 -14.75 19.86
CA LYS A 167 -16.62 -15.59 20.27
C LYS A 167 -16.57 -16.99 19.68
N ASP A 168 -15.91 -17.13 18.52
CA ASP A 168 -15.87 -18.35 17.71
C ASP A 168 -14.49 -19.04 17.71
N SER A 169 -13.43 -18.38 18.21
CA SER A 169 -12.06 -18.88 18.20
C SER A 169 -11.36 -18.62 19.52
N SER A 170 -10.47 -19.53 19.94
CA SER A 170 -9.61 -19.27 21.09
C SER A 170 -8.49 -18.25 20.77
N LEU A 171 -7.97 -17.58 21.77
CA LEU A 171 -6.79 -16.69 21.61
C LEU A 171 -5.60 -17.45 21.05
N ASP A 172 -5.43 -18.70 21.46
CA ASP A 172 -4.33 -19.55 21.01
C ASP A 172 -4.45 -19.88 19.52
N GLU A 173 -5.66 -20.13 19.02
CA GLU A 173 -5.89 -20.37 17.60
C GLU A 173 -5.56 -19.14 16.76
N VAL A 174 -5.99 -17.95 17.19
CA VAL A 174 -5.70 -16.69 16.50
C VAL A 174 -4.20 -16.41 16.51
N TYR A 175 -3.53 -16.66 17.63
CA TYR A 175 -2.08 -16.52 17.75
C TYR A 175 -1.33 -17.49 16.82
N LEU A 176 -1.67 -18.78 16.86
CA LEU A 176 -1.05 -19.81 16.02
C LEU A 176 -1.25 -19.54 14.52
N LYS A 177 -2.44 -19.08 14.13
CA LYS A 177 -2.73 -18.66 12.76
C LYS A 177 -1.83 -17.50 12.32
N SER A 178 -1.61 -16.52 13.20
CA SER A 178 -0.74 -15.37 12.91
C SER A 178 0.74 -15.78 12.79
N ILE A 179 1.21 -16.65 13.69
CA ILE A 179 2.56 -17.22 13.60
C ILE A 179 2.72 -18.03 12.31
N SER A 180 1.72 -18.81 11.91
CA SER A 180 1.73 -19.56 10.65
C SER A 180 1.85 -18.62 9.43
N LYS A 181 1.15 -17.49 9.43
CA LYS A 181 1.31 -16.46 8.37
C LYS A 181 2.75 -15.94 8.31
N ILE A 182 3.34 -15.60 9.45
CA ILE A 182 4.74 -15.13 9.52
C ILE A 182 5.70 -16.20 8.99
N GLN A 183 5.54 -17.45 9.40
CA GLN A 183 6.37 -18.56 8.93
C GLN A 183 6.23 -18.77 7.42
N LYS A 184 5.03 -18.69 6.88
CA LYS A 184 4.79 -18.77 5.44
C LYS A 184 5.54 -17.67 4.68
N THR A 185 5.45 -16.42 5.14
CA THR A 185 6.20 -15.29 4.56
C THR A 185 7.70 -15.56 4.60
N ARG A 186 8.24 -15.96 5.77
CA ARG A 186 9.65 -16.26 5.92
C ARG A 186 10.12 -17.40 4.99
N ASN A 187 9.28 -18.42 4.79
CA ASN A 187 9.59 -19.52 3.88
C ASN A 187 9.59 -19.08 2.41
N LEU A 188 8.66 -18.22 2.01
CA LEU A 188 8.66 -17.64 0.66
C LEU A 188 9.92 -16.78 0.41
N MET A 189 10.38 -16.03 1.41
CA MET A 189 11.61 -15.25 1.30
C MET A 189 12.87 -16.11 1.12
N LYS A 190 12.88 -17.35 1.60
CA LYS A 190 14.02 -18.29 1.41
C LYS A 190 14.09 -18.87 -0.01
N VAL A 191 13.02 -18.77 -0.80
CA VAL A 191 13.04 -19.28 -2.18
C VAL A 191 13.96 -18.40 -3.01
N PRO A 192 14.85 -19.00 -3.86
CA PRO A 192 15.64 -18.21 -4.80
C PRO A 192 14.76 -17.33 -5.70
N LEU A 193 15.26 -16.16 -6.04
CA LEU A 193 14.64 -15.34 -7.06
C LEU A 193 14.63 -16.12 -8.39
N LYS A 194 13.51 -16.05 -9.10
CA LYS A 194 13.46 -16.47 -10.50
C LYS A 194 14.37 -15.56 -11.32
N GLU A 195 14.92 -16.07 -12.42
CA GLU A 195 15.59 -15.20 -13.37
C GLU A 195 14.62 -14.10 -13.82
N TYR A 196 14.99 -12.87 -13.55
CA TYR A 196 14.34 -11.69 -14.10
C TYR A 196 15.18 -11.21 -15.25
N GLU A 197 14.58 -11.02 -16.40
CA GLU A 197 15.21 -10.27 -17.48
C GLU A 197 15.31 -8.83 -16.99
N PHE A 198 16.51 -8.42 -16.59
CA PHE A 198 16.79 -7.00 -16.41
C PHE A 198 16.76 -6.37 -17.78
N LEU A 199 15.99 -5.30 -17.94
CA LEU A 199 16.09 -4.46 -19.13
C LEU A 199 17.52 -3.95 -19.18
N ASP A 200 18.28 -4.39 -20.18
CA ASP A 200 19.55 -3.76 -20.50
C ASP A 200 19.28 -2.31 -20.83
N TRP A 201 19.80 -1.42 -19.99
CA TRP A 201 19.70 0.02 -20.26
C TRP A 201 20.65 0.35 -21.42
N ASN A 202 20.16 0.19 -22.62
CA ASN A 202 20.89 0.61 -23.83
C ASN A 202 20.71 2.12 -24.00
N GLU A 203 21.73 2.89 -23.59
CA GLU A 203 21.77 4.35 -23.78
C GLU A 203 21.68 4.76 -25.26
N ASN A 204 21.83 3.81 -26.19
CA ASN A 204 21.85 4.06 -27.63
C ASN A 204 20.53 3.76 -28.36
N GLU A 205 19.53 3.21 -27.68
CA GLU A 205 18.21 3.14 -28.28
C GLU A 205 17.56 4.52 -28.23
N ASN A 206 17.71 5.27 -29.33
CA ASN A 206 16.84 6.40 -29.64
C ASN A 206 15.40 5.85 -29.74
N LEU A 207 14.71 5.73 -28.61
CA LEU A 207 13.28 5.54 -28.58
C LEU A 207 12.67 6.77 -29.24
N ASN A 208 12.38 6.67 -30.53
CA ASN A 208 11.54 7.62 -31.24
C ASN A 208 10.12 7.47 -30.69
N LEU A 209 9.92 7.94 -29.46
CA LEU A 209 8.60 8.04 -28.86
C LEU A 209 7.86 9.15 -29.59
N ASP A 210 6.84 8.78 -30.36
CA ASP A 210 5.89 9.74 -30.93
C ASP A 210 5.03 10.34 -29.79
N LEU A 211 5.66 11.23 -29.02
CA LEU A 211 5.03 11.87 -27.86
C LEU A 211 4.00 12.88 -28.37
N LYS A 212 2.73 12.57 -28.23
CA LYS A 212 1.62 13.47 -28.49
C LYS A 212 1.25 14.23 -27.22
N SER A 213 1.51 15.54 -27.22
CA SER A 213 1.02 16.42 -26.17
C SER A 213 -0.41 16.87 -26.47
N ASN A 214 -1.28 16.92 -25.47
CA ASN A 214 -2.58 17.55 -25.54
C ASN A 214 -2.54 19.10 -25.46
N TRP A 215 -1.35 19.66 -25.20
CA TRP A 215 -1.09 21.10 -25.18
C TRP A 215 -0.23 21.52 -26.36
N LYS A 216 -0.54 22.68 -26.96
CA LYS A 216 0.42 23.37 -27.81
C LYS A 216 1.43 24.09 -26.92
N LYS A 217 2.68 24.13 -27.35
CA LYS A 217 3.78 24.74 -26.59
C LYS A 217 3.43 26.15 -26.11
N LYS A 218 2.91 27.00 -27.01
CA LYS A 218 2.54 28.38 -26.72
C LYS A 218 1.47 28.49 -25.62
N ASP A 219 0.41 27.67 -25.71
CA ASP A 219 -0.70 27.70 -24.77
C ASP A 219 -0.23 27.26 -23.37
N PHE A 220 0.69 26.29 -23.30
CA PHE A 220 1.33 25.86 -22.06
C PHE A 220 2.19 26.97 -21.44
N GLU A 221 3.03 27.64 -22.26
CA GLU A 221 3.88 28.76 -21.80
C GLU A 221 3.04 29.94 -21.29
N GLU A 222 1.93 30.26 -21.96
CA GLU A 222 0.96 31.29 -21.51
C GLU A 222 0.29 30.91 -20.19
N ALA A 223 -0.11 29.64 -20.02
CA ALA A 223 -0.68 29.14 -18.77
C ALA A 223 0.33 29.25 -17.60
N VAL A 224 1.60 28.91 -17.83
CA VAL A 224 2.67 29.04 -16.84
C VAL A 224 2.90 30.51 -16.47
N LEU A 225 2.87 31.44 -17.43
CA LEU A 225 3.00 32.86 -17.16
C LEU A 225 1.82 33.41 -16.36
N SER A 226 0.60 32.92 -16.65
CA SER A 226 -0.60 33.33 -15.91
C SER A 226 -0.62 32.79 -14.47
N ALA A 227 0.03 31.67 -14.22
CA ALA A 227 0.12 31.05 -12.88
C ALA A 227 1.17 31.70 -11.98
N LYS A 228 2.15 32.42 -12.55
CA LYS A 228 3.18 33.19 -11.83
C LYS A 228 2.67 34.55 -11.37
#